data_7358261d09a62cfef71465a439bc2f7d
#
_entry.id   7358261d09a62cfef71465a439bc2f7d
#
_cell.length_a   1.000
_cell.length_b   1.000
_cell.length_c   1.000
_cell.angle_alpha   90.00
_cell.angle_beta   90.00
_cell.angle_gamma   90.00
#
_symmetry.space_group_name_H-M   'P 1'
#
loop_
_entity.id
_entity.type
_entity.pdbx_description
1 polymer ?
#
loop_
_entity_poly.entity_id
_entity_poly.type
_entity_poly.pdbx_seq_one_letter_code
_entity_poly.pdbx_strand_id
1 'polypeptide(L)'
;EFDDEDAINALKKVFGILWICPMLQIEDNGFDDLACKVNEYLKNVYGNEKKTFKVDARRARKNYPKNSMEINMDLGEKILDAYPEQFTVDVHKPDFYLNVEIRNKINIYSERIPGPGGMPVGTNGKATLLLSGGIDSPVAGYMIAKRGVIIDAVYFHAPPYTSERAKQKVVDLAKLVADYSGPINLHVVNFTDIQLYIYEQCPHDELTIIMRRYMMK
;
A
#
# COMPACT_ATOMS: atom_id res chain seq x y z
N GLU A 1 -11.08 16.50 -10.66
CA GLU A 1 -11.68 15.20 -10.35
C GLU A 1 -10.51 14.21 -10.34
N PHE A 2 -10.27 13.55 -9.19
CA PHE A 2 -9.30 12.46 -9.15
C PHE A 2 -10.00 11.23 -9.71
N ASP A 3 -9.36 10.52 -10.62
CA ASP A 3 -9.80 9.20 -11.03
C ASP A 3 -9.63 8.26 -9.82
N ASP A 4 -10.69 7.54 -9.44
CA ASP A 4 -10.66 6.62 -8.29
C ASP A 4 -9.56 5.56 -8.45
N GLU A 5 -9.26 5.15 -9.66
CA GLU A 5 -8.19 4.19 -9.96
C GLU A 5 -6.80 4.76 -9.67
N ASP A 6 -6.56 6.02 -10.04
CA ASP A 6 -5.30 6.72 -9.75
C ASP A 6 -5.11 6.90 -8.24
N ALA A 7 -6.18 7.25 -7.51
CA ALA A 7 -6.14 7.37 -6.05
C ALA A 7 -5.82 6.02 -5.37
N ILE A 8 -6.44 4.94 -5.80
CA ILE A 8 -6.17 3.58 -5.30
C ILE A 8 -4.72 3.17 -5.59
N ASN A 9 -4.22 3.44 -6.80
CA ASN A 9 -2.84 3.12 -7.18
C ASN A 9 -1.81 3.92 -6.37
N ALA A 10 -2.09 5.18 -6.05
CA ALA A 10 -1.26 5.98 -5.16
C ALA A 10 -1.25 5.43 -3.73
N LEU A 11 -2.43 5.08 -3.20
CA LEU A 11 -2.58 4.52 -1.85
C LEU A 11 -1.91 3.14 -1.70
N LYS A 12 -1.86 2.32 -2.76
CA LYS A 12 -1.13 1.04 -2.81
C LYS A 12 0.38 1.20 -2.64
N LYS A 13 0.93 2.41 -2.73
CA LYS A 13 2.35 2.69 -2.51
C LYS A 13 2.65 3.26 -1.12
N VAL A 14 1.65 3.54 -0.29
CA VAL A 14 1.82 4.16 1.03
C VAL A 14 1.98 3.12 2.12
N PHE A 15 3.17 3.01 2.70
CA PHE A 15 3.41 2.12 3.84
C PHE A 15 2.57 2.50 5.06
N GLY A 16 2.07 1.49 5.78
CA GLY A 16 1.15 1.63 6.91
C GLY A 16 -0.31 1.37 6.54
N ILE A 17 -0.69 1.47 5.27
CA ILE A 17 -2.04 1.16 4.82
C ILE A 17 -2.20 -0.36 4.69
N LEU A 18 -3.11 -0.94 5.46
CA LEU A 18 -3.45 -2.37 5.38
C LEU A 18 -4.51 -2.64 4.31
N TRP A 19 -5.55 -1.80 4.28
CA TRP A 19 -6.68 -1.95 3.39
C TRP A 19 -7.11 -0.61 2.82
N ILE A 20 -7.49 -0.62 1.57
CA ILE A 20 -8.15 0.48 0.86
C ILE A 20 -9.55 -0.01 0.57
N CYS A 21 -10.55 0.70 1.08
CA CYS A 21 -11.95 0.31 0.94
C CYS A 21 -12.72 1.45 0.23
N PRO A 22 -12.93 1.35 -1.09
CA PRO A 22 -13.86 2.27 -1.77
C PRO A 22 -15.23 2.18 -1.11
N MET A 23 -15.82 3.32 -0.72
CA MET A 23 -17.08 3.32 0.03
C MET A 23 -18.05 4.35 -0.49
N LEU A 24 -19.34 3.98 -0.43
CA LEU A 24 -20.44 4.93 -0.57
C LEU A 24 -20.75 5.51 0.81
N GLN A 25 -20.70 6.83 0.95
CA GLN A 25 -21.10 7.53 2.16
C GLN A 25 -22.44 8.21 1.96
N ILE A 26 -23.41 7.93 2.85
CA ILE A 26 -24.76 8.49 2.81
C ILE A 26 -25.14 9.14 4.14
N GLU A 27 -26.12 10.06 4.10
CA GLU A 27 -26.77 10.57 5.30
C GLU A 27 -27.72 9.51 5.88
N ASP A 28 -28.00 9.60 7.17
CA ASP A 28 -28.94 8.71 7.85
C ASP A 28 -30.37 9.24 7.74
N ASN A 29 -31.09 8.75 6.75
CA ASN A 29 -32.52 9.04 6.54
C ASN A 29 -33.44 7.91 7.00
N GLY A 30 -32.91 6.98 7.80
CA GLY A 30 -33.63 5.81 8.30
C GLY A 30 -33.29 4.52 7.56
N PHE A 31 -33.83 3.40 8.09
CA PHE A 31 -33.46 2.06 7.64
C PHE A 31 -33.92 1.75 6.20
N ASP A 32 -35.09 2.23 5.79
CA ASP A 32 -35.63 1.96 4.44
C ASP A 32 -34.79 2.67 3.36
N ASP A 33 -34.33 3.91 3.62
CA ASP A 33 -33.39 4.61 2.72
C ASP A 33 -32.05 3.87 2.66
N LEU A 34 -31.52 3.44 3.81
CA LEU A 34 -30.31 2.62 3.85
C LEU A 34 -30.43 1.36 3.00
N ALA A 35 -31.54 0.61 3.12
CA ALA A 35 -31.79 -0.62 2.34
C ALA A 35 -31.86 -0.32 0.83
N CYS A 36 -32.52 0.78 0.45
CA CYS A 36 -32.56 1.23 -0.94
C CYS A 36 -31.16 1.54 -1.49
N LYS A 37 -30.36 2.30 -0.73
CA LYS A 37 -28.98 2.68 -1.11
C LYS A 37 -28.03 1.47 -1.15
N VAL A 38 -28.21 0.49 -0.27
CA VAL A 38 -27.46 -0.77 -0.31
C VAL A 38 -27.78 -1.55 -1.58
N ASN A 39 -29.04 -1.67 -1.95
CA ASN A 39 -29.44 -2.37 -3.17
C ASN A 39 -28.93 -1.67 -4.43
N GLU A 40 -28.95 -0.33 -4.48
CA GLU A 40 -28.38 0.47 -5.56
C GLU A 40 -26.85 0.26 -5.65
N TYR A 41 -26.15 0.28 -4.52
CA TYR A 41 -24.71 0.02 -4.43
C TYR A 41 -24.35 -1.36 -4.97
N LEU A 42 -25.04 -2.42 -4.52
CA LEU A 42 -24.78 -3.79 -4.94
C LEU A 42 -25.00 -3.99 -6.44
N LYS A 43 -26.04 -3.37 -6.99
CA LYS A 43 -26.30 -3.38 -8.42
C LYS A 43 -25.18 -2.71 -9.23
N ASN A 44 -24.66 -1.59 -8.73
CA ASN A 44 -23.58 -0.85 -9.40
C ASN A 44 -22.24 -1.61 -9.36
N VAL A 45 -21.93 -2.28 -8.23
CA VAL A 45 -20.67 -2.99 -8.04
C VAL A 45 -20.64 -4.36 -8.71
N TYR A 46 -21.74 -5.14 -8.57
CA TYR A 46 -21.78 -6.55 -9.01
C TYR A 46 -22.61 -6.79 -10.28
N GLY A 47 -23.32 -5.78 -10.74
CA GLY A 47 -24.16 -5.91 -11.97
C GLY A 47 -25.15 -7.07 -11.84
N ASN A 48 -24.96 -8.11 -12.68
CA ASN A 48 -25.80 -9.33 -12.68
C ASN A 48 -25.04 -10.59 -12.23
N GLU A 49 -23.87 -10.44 -11.58
CA GLU A 49 -23.08 -11.58 -11.12
C GLU A 49 -23.77 -12.29 -9.95
N LYS A 50 -23.80 -13.63 -10.00
CA LYS A 50 -24.29 -14.44 -8.88
C LYS A 50 -23.20 -14.56 -7.81
N LYS A 51 -23.49 -14.14 -6.59
CA LYS A 51 -22.54 -14.09 -5.47
C LYS A 51 -23.20 -14.53 -4.16
N THR A 52 -22.38 -15.10 -3.30
CA THR A 52 -22.73 -15.30 -1.90
C THR A 52 -22.25 -14.11 -1.06
N PHE A 53 -23.01 -13.70 -0.07
CA PHE A 53 -22.68 -12.55 0.75
C PHE A 53 -22.98 -12.74 2.23
N LYS A 54 -22.36 -11.90 3.05
CA LYS A 54 -22.66 -11.73 4.46
C LYS A 54 -22.67 -10.24 4.80
N VAL A 55 -23.72 -9.80 5.52
CA VAL A 55 -23.76 -8.44 6.06
C VAL A 55 -22.95 -8.38 7.36
N ASP A 56 -22.06 -7.38 7.48
CA ASP A 56 -21.30 -7.06 8.69
C ASP A 56 -21.56 -5.59 9.07
N ALA A 57 -22.65 -5.36 9.82
CA ALA A 57 -23.00 -4.03 10.28
C ALA A 57 -22.29 -3.70 11.60
N ARG A 58 -21.70 -2.53 11.67
CA ARG A 58 -21.05 -1.97 12.86
C ARG A 58 -21.67 -0.65 13.24
N ARG A 59 -22.04 -0.52 14.50
CA ARG A 59 -22.74 0.63 15.05
C ARG A 59 -21.84 1.36 16.06
N ALA A 60 -21.25 2.48 15.66
CA ALA A 60 -20.55 3.37 16.57
C ALA A 60 -21.55 4.25 17.35
N ARG A 61 -22.66 4.65 16.71
CA ARG A 61 -23.73 5.45 17.32
C ARG A 61 -24.74 4.57 18.05
N LYS A 62 -24.64 4.54 19.39
CA LYS A 62 -25.46 3.66 20.25
C LYS A 62 -26.98 3.96 20.25
N ASN A 63 -27.38 5.18 19.89
CA ASN A 63 -28.77 5.63 19.82
C ASN A 63 -29.45 5.31 18.48
N TYR A 64 -28.82 4.57 17.58
CA TYR A 64 -29.48 4.09 16.36
C TYR A 64 -30.57 3.07 16.73
N PRO A 65 -31.78 3.12 16.12
CA PRO A 65 -32.95 2.32 16.54
C PRO A 65 -32.74 0.81 16.54
N LYS A 66 -31.91 0.29 15.61
CA LYS A 66 -31.64 -1.14 15.48
C LYS A 66 -30.21 -1.47 15.97
N ASN A 67 -30.02 -2.64 16.56
CA ASN A 67 -28.69 -3.16 16.87
C ASN A 67 -28.04 -3.77 15.62
N SER A 68 -26.71 -4.07 15.69
CA SER A 68 -25.96 -4.58 14.53
C SER A 68 -26.49 -5.92 14.02
N MET A 69 -26.99 -6.79 14.89
CA MET A 69 -27.55 -8.09 14.51
C MET A 69 -28.86 -7.92 13.75
N GLU A 70 -29.75 -7.05 14.25
CA GLU A 70 -31.02 -6.70 13.58
C GLU A 70 -30.73 -6.10 12.19
N ILE A 71 -29.77 -5.20 12.10
CA ILE A 71 -29.37 -4.60 10.80
C ILE A 71 -28.87 -5.68 9.84
N ASN A 72 -28.05 -6.62 10.32
CA ASN A 72 -27.54 -7.71 9.48
C ASN A 72 -28.67 -8.58 8.92
N MET A 73 -29.66 -8.93 9.77
CA MET A 73 -30.78 -9.77 9.37
C MET A 73 -31.70 -9.02 8.40
N ASP A 74 -32.11 -7.82 8.76
CA ASP A 74 -33.10 -7.05 8.00
C ASP A 74 -32.53 -6.58 6.64
N LEU A 75 -31.23 -6.17 6.57
CA LEU A 75 -30.58 -5.88 5.29
C LEU A 75 -30.40 -7.13 4.45
N GLY A 76 -30.03 -8.27 5.08
CA GLY A 76 -29.93 -9.54 4.38
C GLY A 76 -31.24 -9.93 3.70
N GLU A 77 -32.39 -9.82 4.42
CA GLU A 77 -33.70 -10.04 3.88
C GLU A 77 -34.02 -9.09 2.72
N LYS A 78 -33.81 -7.78 2.89
CA LYS A 78 -34.06 -6.77 1.84
C LYS A 78 -33.25 -7.01 0.57
N ILE A 79 -32.02 -7.50 0.68
CA ILE A 79 -31.17 -7.85 -0.45
C ILE A 79 -31.72 -9.10 -1.17
N LEU A 80 -32.09 -10.13 -0.42
CA LEU A 80 -32.66 -11.36 -0.99
C LEU A 80 -33.99 -11.10 -1.68
N ASP A 81 -34.88 -10.26 -1.10
CA ASP A 81 -36.13 -9.86 -1.72
C ASP A 81 -35.94 -9.09 -3.03
N ALA A 82 -34.92 -8.21 -3.08
CA ALA A 82 -34.62 -7.41 -4.26
C ALA A 82 -33.94 -8.21 -5.39
N TYR A 83 -33.12 -9.22 -5.01
CA TYR A 83 -32.28 -9.97 -5.95
C TYR A 83 -32.28 -11.48 -5.64
N PRO A 84 -33.45 -12.16 -5.69
CA PRO A 84 -33.61 -13.54 -5.21
C PRO A 84 -32.82 -14.59 -5.98
N GLU A 85 -32.48 -14.31 -7.26
CA GLU A 85 -31.73 -15.25 -8.10
C GLU A 85 -30.24 -14.90 -8.21
N GLN A 86 -29.86 -13.74 -7.71
CA GLN A 86 -28.51 -13.20 -7.85
C GLN A 86 -27.67 -13.40 -6.59
N PHE A 87 -28.24 -13.07 -5.43
CA PHE A 87 -27.52 -13.13 -4.18
C PHE A 87 -28.03 -14.25 -3.26
N THR A 88 -27.10 -14.89 -2.56
CA THR A 88 -27.40 -15.93 -1.56
C THR A 88 -26.58 -15.66 -0.31
N VAL A 89 -27.16 -15.87 0.88
CA VAL A 89 -26.43 -15.66 2.15
C VAL A 89 -25.54 -16.86 2.43
N ASP A 90 -24.24 -16.60 2.68
CA ASP A 90 -23.32 -17.56 3.26
C ASP A 90 -22.57 -16.91 4.44
N VAL A 91 -22.85 -17.39 5.66
CA VAL A 91 -22.26 -16.85 6.88
C VAL A 91 -20.85 -17.37 7.19
N HIS A 92 -20.40 -18.43 6.50
CA HIS A 92 -19.12 -19.09 6.76
C HIS A 92 -18.04 -18.66 5.76
N LYS A 93 -18.35 -18.72 4.47
CA LYS A 93 -17.39 -18.41 3.41
C LYS A 93 -18.06 -17.63 2.26
N PRO A 94 -18.52 -16.39 2.52
CA PRO A 94 -19.13 -15.57 1.48
C PRO A 94 -18.10 -15.12 0.45
N ASP A 95 -18.53 -14.87 -0.78
CA ASP A 95 -17.71 -14.26 -1.82
C ASP A 95 -17.33 -12.82 -1.44
N PHE A 96 -18.27 -12.11 -0.75
CA PHE A 96 -17.96 -10.77 -0.23
C PHE A 96 -18.68 -10.49 1.10
N TYR A 97 -18.11 -9.57 1.87
CA TYR A 97 -18.73 -9.00 3.06
C TYR A 97 -19.30 -7.63 2.72
N LEU A 98 -20.62 -7.45 2.89
CA LEU A 98 -21.22 -6.13 2.84
C LEU A 98 -21.03 -5.46 4.20
N ASN A 99 -20.12 -4.49 4.26
CA ASN A 99 -19.84 -3.75 5.48
C ASN A 99 -20.73 -2.50 5.51
N VAL A 100 -21.41 -2.29 6.63
CA VAL A 100 -22.24 -1.11 6.88
C VAL A 100 -21.83 -0.50 8.21
N GLU A 101 -21.18 0.66 8.17
CA GLU A 101 -20.75 1.36 9.38
C GLU A 101 -21.65 2.55 9.67
N ILE A 102 -22.40 2.47 10.77
CA ILE A 102 -23.29 3.54 11.25
C ILE A 102 -22.52 4.44 12.21
N ARG A 103 -22.09 5.60 11.70
CA ARG A 103 -21.42 6.69 12.43
C ARG A 103 -22.29 7.94 12.38
N ASN A 104 -21.69 9.14 12.26
CA ASN A 104 -22.43 10.37 11.95
C ASN A 104 -23.11 10.29 10.58
N LYS A 105 -22.41 9.70 9.62
CA LYS A 105 -22.92 9.26 8.33
C LYS A 105 -22.85 7.74 8.26
N ILE A 106 -23.50 7.14 7.29
CA ILE A 106 -23.46 5.70 7.05
C ILE A 106 -22.48 5.43 5.90
N ASN A 107 -21.53 4.53 6.14
CA ASN A 107 -20.57 4.07 5.13
C ASN A 107 -20.94 2.66 4.69
N ILE A 108 -21.01 2.44 3.37
CA ILE A 108 -21.35 1.16 2.73
C ILE A 108 -20.16 0.76 1.83
N TYR A 109 -19.61 -0.43 2.04
CA TYR A 109 -18.54 -0.96 1.20
C TYR A 109 -18.50 -2.49 1.24
N SER A 110 -18.05 -3.10 0.14
CA SER A 110 -17.89 -4.55 0.04
C SER A 110 -16.50 -4.95 -0.41
N GLU A 111 -15.75 -4.03 -1.02
CA GLU A 111 -14.42 -4.28 -1.53
C GLU A 111 -13.36 -3.91 -0.50
N ARG A 112 -12.32 -4.77 -0.39
CA ARG A 112 -11.12 -4.53 0.42
C ARG A 112 -9.89 -4.81 -0.42
N ILE A 113 -9.28 -3.74 -0.90
CA ILE A 113 -8.06 -3.81 -1.68
C ILE A 113 -6.87 -3.82 -0.72
N PRO A 114 -5.96 -4.81 -0.79
CA PRO A 114 -4.81 -4.85 0.11
C PRO A 114 -3.85 -3.70 -0.20
N GLY A 115 -3.46 -2.98 0.84
CA GLY A 115 -2.37 -2.00 0.80
C GLY A 115 -1.01 -2.67 1.06
N PRO A 116 0.10 -1.94 0.99
CA PRO A 116 1.44 -2.49 1.18
C PRO A 116 1.72 -2.91 2.64
N GLY A 117 0.91 -2.47 3.59
CA GLY A 117 1.14 -2.72 5.01
C GLY A 117 2.43 -2.05 5.52
N GLY A 118 3.02 -2.63 6.56
CA GLY A 118 4.22 -2.06 7.18
C GLY A 118 3.92 -0.95 8.17
N MET A 119 4.87 -0.03 8.34
CA MET A 119 4.77 1.13 9.23
C MET A 119 4.89 2.43 8.43
N PRO A 120 4.20 3.51 8.83
CA PRO A 120 4.38 4.81 8.19
C PRO A 120 5.84 5.25 8.20
N VAL A 121 6.33 5.72 7.07
CA VAL A 121 7.72 6.18 6.93
C VAL A 121 7.99 7.33 7.91
N GLY A 122 9.13 7.29 8.59
CA GLY A 122 9.54 8.27 9.60
C GLY A 122 9.25 7.86 11.05
N THR A 123 8.56 6.74 11.30
CA THR A 123 8.26 6.27 12.66
C THR A 123 9.46 5.59 13.34
N ASN A 124 10.45 5.10 12.57
CA ASN A 124 11.60 4.33 13.08
C ASN A 124 12.98 4.94 12.72
N GLY A 125 13.07 6.27 12.73
CA GLY A 125 14.34 6.96 12.52
C GLY A 125 14.79 6.99 11.06
N LYS A 126 16.12 7.04 10.83
CA LYS A 126 16.75 7.21 9.52
C LYS A 126 17.84 6.18 9.29
N ALA A 127 18.05 5.80 8.02
CA ALA A 127 19.15 4.95 7.60
C ALA A 127 19.74 5.41 6.28
N THR A 128 21.03 5.14 6.07
CA THR A 128 21.71 5.35 4.80
C THR A 128 21.78 4.04 4.03
N LEU A 129 21.20 4.02 2.84
CA LEU A 129 21.23 2.89 1.92
C LEU A 129 22.43 3.00 1.00
N LEU A 130 23.33 2.01 1.01
CA LEU A 130 24.36 1.89 -0.03
C LEU A 130 23.70 1.35 -1.29
N LEU A 131 23.33 2.25 -2.18
CA LEU A 131 22.57 1.91 -3.39
C LEU A 131 23.54 1.59 -4.54
N SER A 132 23.34 0.44 -5.15
CA SER A 132 24.11 -0.03 -6.30
C SER A 132 23.21 -0.28 -7.50
N GLY A 133 23.80 -0.56 -8.68
CA GLY A 133 23.06 -0.97 -9.87
C GLY A 133 22.55 -2.41 -9.86
N GLY A 134 22.73 -3.15 -8.74
CA GLY A 134 22.18 -4.50 -8.54
C GLY A 134 20.73 -4.48 -8.06
N ILE A 135 20.13 -5.66 -7.97
CA ILE A 135 18.71 -5.83 -7.53
C ILE A 135 18.57 -5.85 -6.01
N ASP A 136 19.59 -6.25 -5.26
CA ASP A 136 19.49 -6.46 -3.81
C ASP A 136 19.35 -5.16 -3.03
N SER A 137 20.14 -4.12 -3.39
CA SER A 137 20.15 -2.87 -2.65
C SER A 137 18.81 -2.10 -2.71
N PRO A 138 18.10 -1.96 -3.85
CA PRO A 138 16.78 -1.33 -3.86
C PRO A 138 15.74 -2.16 -3.11
N VAL A 139 15.82 -3.50 -3.15
CA VAL A 139 14.93 -4.39 -2.38
C VAL A 139 15.18 -4.21 -0.87
N ALA A 140 16.44 -4.15 -0.43
CA ALA A 140 16.77 -3.85 0.95
C ALA A 140 16.23 -2.47 1.38
N GLY A 141 16.37 -1.44 0.53
CA GLY A 141 15.79 -0.12 0.74
C GLY A 141 14.28 -0.17 0.95
N TYR A 142 13.56 -0.84 0.05
CA TYR A 142 12.12 -1.05 0.18
C TYR A 142 11.74 -1.75 1.50
N MET A 143 12.43 -2.83 1.86
CA MET A 143 12.16 -3.59 3.07
C MET A 143 12.38 -2.79 4.35
N ILE A 144 13.42 -1.95 4.39
CA ILE A 144 13.73 -1.08 5.53
C ILE A 144 12.76 0.08 5.61
N ALA A 145 12.42 0.74 4.47
CA ALA A 145 11.40 1.78 4.41
C ALA A 145 10.05 1.29 4.89
N LYS A 146 9.66 0.07 4.51
CA LYS A 146 8.41 -0.59 4.97
C LYS A 146 8.36 -0.80 6.48
N ARG A 147 9.49 -0.73 7.18
CA ARG A 147 9.58 -0.74 8.65
C ARG A 147 9.53 0.64 9.28
N GLY A 148 9.18 1.66 8.50
CA GLY A 148 9.01 3.03 8.98
C GLY A 148 10.28 3.86 9.02
N VAL A 149 11.37 3.41 8.38
CA VAL A 149 12.66 4.11 8.36
C VAL A 149 12.71 5.07 7.17
N ILE A 150 13.13 6.32 7.42
CA ILE A 150 13.48 7.27 6.36
C ILE A 150 14.80 6.85 5.74
N ILE A 151 14.89 6.84 4.41
CA ILE A 151 16.08 6.43 3.68
C ILE A 151 16.71 7.60 2.97
N ASP A 152 17.99 7.82 3.20
CA ASP A 152 18.90 8.52 2.29
C ASP A 152 19.76 7.48 1.58
N ALA A 153 20.22 7.74 0.36
CA ALA A 153 21.00 6.80 -0.42
C ALA A 153 22.39 7.36 -0.75
N VAL A 154 23.38 6.49 -0.76
CA VAL A 154 24.75 6.79 -1.19
C VAL A 154 25.14 5.87 -2.34
N TYR A 155 25.65 6.44 -3.40
CA TYR A 155 26.21 5.73 -4.54
C TYR A 155 27.67 6.13 -4.76
N PHE A 156 28.56 5.14 -4.81
CA PHE A 156 29.98 5.34 -5.12
C PHE A 156 30.20 5.23 -6.62
N HIS A 157 30.58 6.36 -7.22
CA HIS A 157 30.83 6.49 -8.66
C HIS A 157 32.32 6.68 -8.90
N ALA A 158 32.90 5.89 -9.80
CA ALA A 158 34.35 5.93 -10.12
C ALA A 158 34.57 6.06 -11.61
N PRO A 159 34.34 7.26 -12.21
CA PRO A 159 34.71 7.49 -13.62
C PRO A 159 36.21 7.44 -13.82
N PRO A 160 36.71 6.91 -14.98
CA PRO A 160 35.97 6.35 -16.11
C PRO A 160 35.63 4.88 -15.96
N TYR A 161 35.88 4.23 -14.82
CA TYR A 161 35.68 2.79 -14.59
C TYR A 161 34.19 2.43 -14.43
N THR A 162 33.35 3.38 -13.98
CA THR A 162 31.92 3.28 -13.99
C THR A 162 31.30 4.24 -14.99
N SER A 163 30.41 3.73 -15.85
CA SER A 163 29.82 4.55 -16.92
C SER A 163 28.68 5.45 -16.39
N GLU A 164 28.40 6.55 -17.10
CA GLU A 164 27.23 7.39 -16.80
C GLU A 164 25.90 6.60 -16.91
N ARG A 165 25.84 5.58 -17.77
CA ARG A 165 24.68 4.68 -17.85
C ARG A 165 24.49 3.89 -16.55
N ALA A 166 25.56 3.46 -15.89
CA ALA A 166 25.48 2.79 -14.59
C ALA A 166 24.97 3.75 -13.50
N LYS A 167 25.40 4.99 -13.50
CA LYS A 167 24.91 6.05 -12.61
C LYS A 167 23.43 6.32 -12.86
N GLN A 168 23.01 6.48 -14.13
CA GLN A 168 21.60 6.69 -14.45
C GLN A 168 20.73 5.55 -13.97
N LYS A 169 21.17 4.29 -14.11
CA LYS A 169 20.45 3.13 -13.57
C LYS A 169 20.25 3.24 -12.06
N VAL A 170 21.24 3.71 -11.30
CA VAL A 170 21.10 3.90 -9.85
C VAL A 170 20.11 5.00 -9.52
N VAL A 171 20.08 6.10 -10.29
CA VAL A 171 19.08 7.16 -10.17
C VAL A 171 17.65 6.60 -10.39
N ASP A 172 17.49 5.78 -11.42
CA ASP A 172 16.18 5.18 -11.73
C ASP A 172 15.73 4.20 -10.63
N LEU A 173 16.65 3.40 -10.08
CA LEU A 173 16.37 2.54 -8.93
C LEU A 173 16.00 3.34 -7.67
N ALA A 174 16.69 4.47 -7.41
CA ALA A 174 16.34 5.36 -6.31
C ALA A 174 14.93 5.93 -6.45
N LYS A 175 14.51 6.31 -7.67
CA LYS A 175 13.13 6.77 -7.95
C LYS A 175 12.11 5.69 -7.65
N LEU A 176 12.36 4.44 -8.07
CA LEU A 176 11.46 3.32 -7.79
C LEU A 176 11.28 3.07 -6.29
N VAL A 177 12.34 3.19 -5.50
CA VAL A 177 12.24 3.08 -4.03
C VAL A 177 11.52 4.30 -3.46
N ALA A 178 11.77 5.50 -3.98
CA ALA A 178 11.14 6.73 -3.54
C ALA A 178 9.62 6.75 -3.76
N ASP A 179 9.11 6.02 -4.74
CA ASP A 179 7.67 5.83 -4.96
C ASP A 179 6.94 5.28 -3.72
N TYR A 180 7.64 4.53 -2.87
CA TYR A 180 7.11 3.93 -1.65
C TYR A 180 7.59 4.61 -0.36
N SER A 181 8.86 5.05 -0.35
CA SER A 181 9.49 5.62 0.85
C SER A 181 9.34 7.13 0.97
N GLY A 182 8.81 7.79 -0.06
CA GLY A 182 8.89 9.23 -0.19
C GLY A 182 10.26 9.70 -0.70
N PRO A 183 10.52 11.01 -0.72
CA PRO A 183 11.75 11.58 -1.27
C PRO A 183 13.02 10.99 -0.67
N ILE A 184 13.98 10.62 -1.53
CA ILE A 184 15.30 10.10 -1.15
C ILE A 184 16.37 11.09 -1.60
N ASN A 185 17.27 11.50 -0.70
CA ASN A 185 18.48 12.22 -1.08
C ASN A 185 19.50 11.20 -1.56
N LEU A 186 19.84 11.25 -2.85
CA LEU A 186 20.88 10.40 -3.43
C LEU A 186 22.21 11.16 -3.45
N HIS A 187 23.14 10.76 -2.59
CA HIS A 187 24.50 11.27 -2.53
C HIS A 187 25.39 10.47 -3.47
N VAL A 188 25.95 11.15 -4.48
CA VAL A 188 26.91 10.54 -5.41
C VAL A 188 28.31 10.91 -4.97
N VAL A 189 29.06 9.91 -4.49
CA VAL A 189 30.44 10.09 -4.01
C VAL A 189 31.41 9.70 -5.11
N ASN A 190 32.32 10.58 -5.45
CA ASN A 190 33.43 10.24 -6.35
C ASN A 190 34.44 9.34 -5.63
N PHE A 191 34.60 8.13 -6.10
CA PHE A 191 35.42 7.09 -5.47
C PHE A 191 36.68 6.78 -6.32
N THR A 192 36.95 7.52 -7.41
CA THR A 192 37.99 7.21 -8.36
C THR A 192 39.38 7.21 -7.73
N ASP A 193 39.74 8.26 -7.01
CA ASP A 193 41.10 8.40 -6.43
C ASP A 193 41.32 7.35 -5.34
N ILE A 194 40.31 7.06 -4.54
CA ILE A 194 40.36 6.02 -3.50
C ILE A 194 40.52 4.64 -4.16
N GLN A 195 39.78 4.39 -5.21
CA GLN A 195 39.84 3.10 -5.94
C GLN A 195 41.25 2.89 -6.56
N LEU A 196 41.81 3.92 -7.19
CA LEU A 196 43.14 3.85 -7.75
C LEU A 196 44.20 3.63 -6.67
N TYR A 197 44.13 4.36 -5.57
CA TYR A 197 45.07 4.19 -4.46
C TYR A 197 45.04 2.78 -3.89
N ILE A 198 43.81 2.21 -3.69
CA ILE A 198 43.66 0.83 -3.21
C ILE A 198 44.23 -0.16 -4.24
N TYR A 199 43.97 0.07 -5.53
CA TYR A 199 44.50 -0.78 -6.60
C TYR A 199 46.03 -0.83 -6.64
N GLU A 200 46.70 0.29 -6.38
CA GLU A 200 48.17 0.41 -6.38
C GLU A 200 48.85 -0.15 -5.11
N GLN A 201 48.14 -0.05 -3.96
CA GLN A 201 48.75 -0.35 -2.65
C GLN A 201 48.35 -1.68 -2.05
N CYS A 202 47.34 -2.35 -2.58
CA CYS A 202 46.75 -3.56 -1.96
C CYS A 202 46.89 -4.79 -2.89
N PRO A 203 46.91 -6.03 -2.32
CA PRO A 203 46.86 -7.26 -3.08
C PRO A 203 45.60 -7.34 -3.96
N HIS A 204 45.76 -7.76 -5.22
CA HIS A 204 44.68 -7.78 -6.20
C HIS A 204 43.49 -8.71 -5.80
N ASP A 205 43.75 -9.80 -5.14
CA ASP A 205 42.75 -10.77 -4.63
C ASP A 205 41.91 -10.22 -3.46
N GLU A 206 42.40 -9.19 -2.74
CA GLU A 206 41.73 -8.56 -1.63
C GLU A 206 40.99 -7.25 -1.98
N LEU A 207 41.21 -6.70 -3.18
CA LEU A 207 40.74 -5.37 -3.59
C LEU A 207 39.24 -5.16 -3.32
N THR A 208 38.39 -6.12 -3.64
CA THR A 208 36.96 -6.00 -3.48
C THR A 208 36.56 -5.85 -2.01
N ILE A 209 37.22 -6.58 -1.12
CA ILE A 209 36.93 -6.54 0.33
C ILE A 209 37.39 -5.20 0.91
N ILE A 210 38.60 -4.78 0.52
CA ILE A 210 39.17 -3.51 1.00
C ILE A 210 38.36 -2.32 0.53
N MET A 211 37.97 -2.27 -0.77
CA MET A 211 37.10 -1.22 -1.32
C MET A 211 35.77 -1.14 -0.57
N ARG A 212 35.10 -2.26 -0.34
CA ARG A 212 33.83 -2.28 0.42
C ARG A 212 34.00 -1.79 1.86
N ARG A 213 35.12 -2.14 2.50
CA ARG A 213 35.43 -1.63 3.85
C ARG A 213 35.63 -0.11 3.87
N TYR A 214 36.27 0.45 2.84
CA TYR A 214 36.43 1.91 2.70
C TYR A 214 35.10 2.60 2.46
N MET A 215 34.21 2.01 1.66
CA MET A 215 32.85 2.53 1.41
C MET A 215 31.98 2.56 2.68
N MET A 216 32.31 1.73 3.68
CA MET A 216 31.55 1.65 4.95
C MET A 216 32.12 2.54 6.05
N LYS A 217 33.29 3.18 5.84
CA LYS A 217 33.97 4.03 6.81
C LYS A 217 33.70 5.51 6.56
#